data_991637fe6fafbf2fd0dad1db05742ae7
#
_entry.id   991637fe6fafbf2fd0dad1db05742ae7
#
_cell.length_a   1.000
_cell.length_b   1.000
_cell.length_c   1.000
_cell.angle_alpha   90.00
_cell.angle_beta   90.00
_cell.angle_gamma   90.00
#
_symmetry.space_group_name_H-M   'P 1'
#
loop_
_entity.id
_entity.type
_entity.pdbx_description
1 polymer ?
#
loop_
_entity_poly.entity_id
_entity_poly.type
_entity_poly.pdbx_seq_one_letter_code
_entity_poly.pdbx_strand_id
1 'polypeptide(L)'
;QNYQTYFLGKDLRFNDSLSQTIKSNDKSIVSLIGKTNIDEAIYLLAGSDLVITNDSGLMHVASSVKAKIIAIYGSSSPEYTPPLSKLEKHKIIYKNIECSPCFKKICPLGHFNCMNTISINEVIGNASVFLR
;
A
#
# COMPACT_ATOMS: atom_id res chain seq x y z
N GLN A 1 -8.46 0.26 -19.38
CA GLN A 1 -8.66 1.45 -18.54
C GLN A 1 -7.30 2.05 -18.19
N ASN A 2 -7.11 3.33 -18.44
CA ASN A 2 -5.92 4.05 -18.03
C ASN A 2 -6.18 4.64 -16.65
N TYR A 3 -5.39 4.22 -15.66
CA TYR A 3 -5.43 4.76 -14.31
C TYR A 3 -4.33 5.78 -14.10
N GLN A 4 -4.64 6.85 -13.38
CA GLN A 4 -3.64 7.75 -12.83
C GLN A 4 -3.20 7.19 -11.48
N THR A 5 -1.90 6.95 -11.30
CA THR A 5 -1.34 6.39 -10.06
C THR A 5 -0.57 7.46 -9.29
N TYR A 6 -0.87 7.60 -8.02
CA TYR A 6 -0.18 8.52 -7.12
C TYR A 6 0.57 7.74 -6.04
N PHE A 7 1.84 8.07 -5.83
CA PHE A 7 2.61 7.55 -4.71
C PHE A 7 2.62 8.56 -3.58
N LEU A 8 2.19 8.13 -2.39
CA LEU A 8 2.16 8.93 -1.17
C LEU A 8 3.12 8.35 -0.14
N GLY A 9 3.76 9.20 0.65
CA GLY A 9 4.64 8.81 1.73
C GLY A 9 5.60 9.93 2.13
N LYS A 10 6.45 9.65 3.11
CA LYS A 10 7.44 10.60 3.61
C LYS A 10 8.89 10.19 3.35
N ASP A 11 9.15 8.92 3.04
CA ASP A 11 10.51 8.42 2.85
C ASP A 11 11.03 8.78 1.45
N LEU A 12 11.86 9.82 1.40
CA LEU A 12 12.46 10.31 0.15
C LEU A 12 13.39 9.29 -0.52
N ARG A 13 13.99 8.37 0.22
CA ARG A 13 14.82 7.29 -0.35
C ARG A 13 14.01 6.39 -1.28
N PHE A 14 12.74 6.18 -0.95
CA PHE A 14 11.82 5.43 -1.82
C PHE A 14 11.54 6.19 -3.12
N ASN A 15 11.49 7.51 -3.08
CA ASN A 15 11.27 8.33 -4.28
C ASN A 15 12.43 8.18 -5.29
N ASP A 16 13.66 8.08 -4.82
CA ASP A 16 14.83 7.85 -5.69
C ASP A 16 14.77 6.48 -6.36
N SER A 17 14.47 5.44 -5.59
CA SER A 17 14.27 4.08 -6.12
C SER A 17 13.13 4.02 -7.13
N LEU A 18 12.01 4.69 -6.84
CA LEU A 18 10.85 4.75 -7.72
C LEU A 18 11.20 5.44 -9.04
N SER A 19 11.93 6.55 -8.99
CA SER A 19 12.35 7.31 -10.17
C SER A 19 13.24 6.50 -11.12
N GLN A 20 14.02 5.55 -10.59
CA GLN A 20 14.82 4.63 -11.40
C GLN A 20 13.96 3.54 -12.08
N THR A 21 12.84 3.18 -11.47
CA THR A 21 11.97 2.09 -11.96
C THR A 21 10.94 2.59 -12.98
N ILE A 22 10.43 3.80 -12.77
CA ILE A 22 9.44 4.42 -13.67
C ILE A 22 10.16 5.00 -14.88
N LYS A 23 9.72 4.62 -16.08
CA LYS A 23 10.18 5.25 -17.31
C LYS A 23 9.86 6.75 -17.25
N SER A 24 10.84 7.60 -17.49
CA SER A 24 10.80 9.05 -17.31
C SER A 24 9.66 9.80 -18.05
N ASN A 25 8.94 9.12 -18.92
CA ASN A 25 7.85 9.69 -19.75
C ASN A 25 6.45 9.12 -19.43
N ASP A 26 6.29 8.29 -18.40
CA ASP A 26 4.97 7.76 -18.04
C ASP A 26 4.21 8.79 -17.19
N LYS A 27 3.38 9.61 -17.87
CA LYS A 27 2.55 10.63 -17.24
C LYS A 27 1.41 10.07 -16.38
N SER A 28 1.16 8.76 -16.45
CA SER A 28 0.14 8.09 -15.62
C SER A 28 0.59 7.86 -14.19
N ILE A 29 1.88 8.07 -13.90
CA ILE A 29 2.46 7.86 -12.57
C ILE A 29 3.02 9.16 -12.02
N VAL A 30 2.53 9.57 -10.85
CA VAL A 30 2.92 10.81 -10.18
C VAL A 30 3.44 10.51 -8.77
N SER A 31 4.68 10.91 -8.49
CA SER A 31 5.21 10.85 -7.13
C SER A 31 4.90 12.13 -6.35
N LEU A 32 4.16 11.96 -5.27
CA LEU A 32 3.85 12.97 -4.26
C LEU A 32 4.56 12.69 -2.93
N ILE A 33 5.57 11.80 -2.94
CA ILE A 33 6.34 11.44 -1.75
C ILE A 33 7.08 12.67 -1.23
N GLY A 34 6.85 13.00 0.05
CA GLY A 34 7.40 14.18 0.69
C GLY A 34 6.80 15.51 0.23
N LYS A 35 5.77 15.50 -0.62
CA LYS A 35 5.16 16.71 -1.20
C LYS A 35 3.76 17.02 -0.69
N THR A 36 3.19 16.17 0.16
CA THR A 36 1.84 16.35 0.71
C THR A 36 1.87 16.52 2.21
N ASN A 37 1.04 17.41 2.72
CA ASN A 37 0.65 17.45 4.12
C ASN A 37 -0.49 16.44 4.39
N ILE A 38 -0.92 16.33 5.62
CA ILE A 38 -1.95 15.33 6.00
C ILE A 38 -3.31 15.63 5.38
N ASP A 39 -3.69 16.89 5.26
CA ASP A 39 -4.98 17.28 4.69
C ASP A 39 -5.04 16.96 3.21
N GLU A 40 -3.98 17.27 2.47
CA GLU A 40 -3.83 16.91 1.06
C GLU A 40 -3.86 15.39 0.84
N ALA A 41 -3.19 14.62 1.71
CA ALA A 41 -3.24 13.16 1.66
C ALA A 41 -4.66 12.64 1.92
N ILE A 42 -5.41 13.20 2.86
CA ILE A 42 -6.81 12.86 3.13
C ILE A 42 -7.67 13.09 1.87
N TYR A 43 -7.55 14.24 1.20
CA TYR A 43 -8.30 14.53 -0.02
C TYR A 43 -7.98 13.56 -1.15
N LEU A 44 -6.70 13.25 -1.36
CA LEU A 44 -6.27 12.29 -2.39
C LEU A 44 -6.81 10.89 -2.11
N LEU A 45 -6.73 10.44 -0.86
CA LEU A 45 -7.25 9.13 -0.46
C LEU A 45 -8.78 9.05 -0.59
N ALA A 46 -9.49 10.13 -0.22
CA ALA A 46 -10.95 10.19 -0.35
C ALA A 46 -11.43 10.16 -1.81
N GLY A 47 -10.66 10.72 -2.73
CA GLY A 47 -10.96 10.76 -4.17
C GLY A 47 -10.43 9.56 -4.95
N SER A 48 -9.72 8.62 -4.34
CA SER A 48 -9.13 7.48 -5.05
C SER A 48 -10.12 6.34 -5.25
N ASP A 49 -10.06 5.70 -6.42
CA ASP A 49 -10.84 4.49 -6.72
C ASP A 49 -10.35 3.28 -5.94
N LEU A 50 -9.05 3.24 -5.64
CA LEU A 50 -8.39 2.17 -4.89
C LEU A 50 -7.12 2.69 -4.23
N VAL A 51 -6.90 2.29 -2.99
CA VAL A 51 -5.66 2.50 -2.22
C VAL A 51 -4.96 1.16 -2.03
N ILE A 52 -3.72 1.05 -2.48
CA ILE A 52 -2.84 -0.08 -2.18
C ILE A 52 -1.81 0.41 -1.16
N THR A 53 -1.75 -0.21 -0.01
CA THR A 53 -0.95 0.27 1.11
C THR A 53 -0.39 -0.88 1.94
N ASN A 54 0.72 -0.63 2.61
CA ASN A 54 1.16 -1.47 3.72
C ASN A 54 0.44 -1.07 5.03
N ASP A 55 0.66 -1.85 6.08
CA ASP A 55 0.22 -1.49 7.44
C ASP A 55 0.92 -0.19 7.88
N SER A 56 0.17 0.90 7.85
CA SER A 56 0.69 2.25 8.09
C SER A 56 -0.42 3.22 8.54
N GLY A 57 -0.03 4.39 9.03
CA GLY A 57 -0.98 5.45 9.39
C GLY A 57 -1.89 5.85 8.23
N LEU A 58 -1.36 5.91 6.99
CA LEU A 58 -2.17 6.24 5.81
C LEU A 58 -3.22 5.17 5.46
N MET A 59 -3.00 3.91 5.82
CA MET A 59 -4.03 2.87 5.72
C MET A 59 -5.25 3.20 6.57
N HIS A 60 -5.03 3.64 7.80
CA HIS A 60 -6.13 4.03 8.72
C HIS A 60 -6.83 5.31 8.25
N VAL A 61 -6.08 6.26 7.70
CA VAL A 61 -6.66 7.45 7.05
C VAL A 61 -7.54 7.04 5.87
N ALA A 62 -7.05 6.17 4.98
CA ALA A 62 -7.83 5.64 3.86
C ALA A 62 -9.11 4.94 4.33
N SER A 63 -9.03 4.18 5.43
CA SER A 63 -10.21 3.55 6.06
C SER A 63 -11.22 4.57 6.55
N SER A 64 -10.77 5.65 7.19
CA SER A 64 -11.65 6.70 7.74
C SER A 64 -12.43 7.45 6.66
N VAL A 65 -11.84 7.64 5.49
CA VAL A 65 -12.50 8.27 4.32
C VAL A 65 -13.25 7.26 3.44
N LYS A 66 -13.39 6.01 3.89
CA LYS A 66 -14.15 4.93 3.23
C LYS A 66 -13.60 4.54 1.85
N ALA A 67 -12.33 4.76 1.58
CA ALA A 67 -11.66 4.28 0.37
C ALA A 67 -11.70 2.75 0.27
N LYS A 68 -11.65 2.22 -0.94
CA LYS A 68 -11.40 0.79 -1.17
C LYS A 68 -9.90 0.53 -0.94
N ILE A 69 -9.55 -0.52 -0.19
CA ILE A 69 -8.18 -0.73 0.27
C ILE A 69 -7.71 -2.14 -0.06
N ILE A 70 -6.48 -2.25 -0.56
CA ILE A 70 -5.68 -3.47 -0.49
C ILE A 70 -4.57 -3.21 0.52
N ALA A 71 -4.65 -3.88 1.67
CA ALA A 71 -3.68 -3.76 2.74
C ALA A 71 -2.70 -4.94 2.69
N ILE A 72 -1.41 -4.63 2.59
CA ILE A 72 -0.33 -5.61 2.51
C ILE A 72 0.39 -5.66 3.85
N TYR A 73 0.44 -6.84 4.44
CA TYR A 73 1.10 -7.10 5.71
C TYR A 73 2.34 -7.96 5.51
N GLY A 74 3.42 -7.53 6.11
CA GLY A 74 4.68 -8.27 6.13
C GLY A 74 5.05 -8.71 7.53
N SER A 75 5.76 -7.87 8.27
CA SER A 75 6.21 -8.16 9.64
C SER A 75 5.17 -7.87 10.72
N SER A 76 4.09 -7.17 10.40
CA SER A 76 2.95 -6.90 11.29
C SER A 76 1.80 -7.88 11.05
N SER A 77 0.71 -7.75 11.81
CA SER A 77 -0.43 -8.66 11.72
C SER A 77 -1.74 -7.91 11.52
N PRO A 78 -2.58 -8.35 10.57
CA PRO A 78 -3.92 -7.78 10.39
C PRO A 78 -4.87 -8.05 11.57
N GLU A 79 -4.53 -8.96 12.48
CA GLU A 79 -5.31 -9.19 13.69
C GLU A 79 -5.15 -8.05 14.70
N TYR A 80 -3.97 -7.43 14.74
CA TYR A 80 -3.68 -6.32 15.67
C TYR A 80 -4.01 -4.94 15.08
N THR A 81 -3.78 -4.76 13.81
CA THR A 81 -3.94 -3.47 13.12
C THR A 81 -4.74 -3.62 11.82
N PRO A 82 -5.99 -4.12 11.87
CA PRO A 82 -6.79 -4.28 10.65
C PRO A 82 -7.18 -2.92 10.06
N PRO A 83 -7.46 -2.85 8.74
CA PRO A 83 -8.13 -1.69 8.17
C PRO A 83 -9.49 -1.48 8.87
N LEU A 84 -9.74 -0.29 9.41
CA LEU A 84 -10.96 0.06 10.14
C LEU A 84 -12.12 0.39 9.20
N SER A 85 -12.32 -0.42 8.17
CA SER A 85 -13.38 -0.28 7.16
C SER A 85 -14.22 -1.56 7.10
N LYS A 86 -15.39 -1.47 6.46
CA LYS A 86 -16.23 -2.66 6.23
C LYS A 86 -15.50 -3.69 5.37
N LEU A 87 -15.81 -4.98 5.56
CA LEU A 87 -15.15 -6.10 4.86
C LEU A 87 -15.25 -6.00 3.33
N GLU A 88 -16.36 -5.48 2.80
CA GLU A 88 -16.51 -5.26 1.37
C GLU A 88 -15.65 -4.12 0.82
N LYS A 89 -15.04 -3.30 1.68
CA LYS A 89 -14.21 -2.16 1.32
C LYS A 89 -12.72 -2.45 1.37
N HIS A 90 -12.30 -3.60 1.89
CA HIS A 90 -10.88 -3.92 1.90
C HIS A 90 -10.57 -5.38 1.57
N LYS A 91 -9.37 -5.59 1.09
CA LYS A 91 -8.72 -6.91 0.95
C LYS A 91 -7.40 -6.88 1.69
N ILE A 92 -7.09 -7.98 2.35
CA ILE A 92 -5.84 -8.17 3.09
C ILE A 92 -4.98 -9.17 2.33
N ILE A 93 -3.73 -8.80 2.08
CA ILE A 93 -2.69 -9.70 1.56
C ILE A 93 -1.69 -9.91 2.69
N TYR A 94 -1.65 -11.13 3.23
CA TYR A 94 -0.79 -11.52 4.33
C TYR A 94 -0.37 -12.98 4.17
N LYS A 95 0.93 -13.23 4.10
CA LYS A 95 1.44 -14.59 3.85
C LYS A 95 1.50 -15.47 5.08
N ASN A 96 1.45 -14.89 6.27
CA ASN A 96 1.47 -15.62 7.55
C ASN A 96 2.50 -16.76 7.57
N ILE A 97 3.74 -16.46 7.16
CA ILE A 97 4.85 -17.42 7.19
C ILE A 97 5.31 -17.64 8.64
N GLU A 98 6.06 -18.70 8.89
CA GLU A 98 6.48 -19.13 10.22
C GLU A 98 7.10 -18.01 11.08
N CYS A 99 7.91 -17.13 10.48
CA CYS A 99 8.54 -16.01 11.18
C CYS A 99 7.69 -14.73 11.22
N SER A 100 6.45 -14.74 10.72
CA SER A 100 5.56 -13.57 10.70
C SER A 100 4.31 -13.86 11.56
N PRO A 101 3.86 -12.89 12.38
CA PRO A 101 4.39 -11.53 12.54
C PRO A 101 5.60 -11.47 13.49
N CYS A 102 6.65 -10.79 13.11
CA CYS A 102 7.81 -10.56 13.99
C CYS A 102 7.86 -9.13 14.55
N PHE A 103 7.07 -8.20 14.01
CA PHE A 103 6.99 -6.78 14.39
C PHE A 103 8.34 -6.04 14.32
N LYS A 104 9.26 -6.51 13.49
CA LYS A 104 10.57 -5.89 13.30
C LYS A 104 10.59 -5.01 12.05
N LYS A 105 11.21 -3.83 12.17
CA LYS A 105 11.42 -2.92 11.02
C LYS A 105 12.44 -3.45 10.02
N ILE A 106 13.41 -4.20 10.51
CA ILE A 106 14.46 -4.85 9.70
C ILE A 106 14.31 -6.35 9.91
N CYS A 107 14.30 -7.10 8.81
CA CYS A 107 14.17 -8.56 8.88
C CYS A 107 15.38 -9.17 9.60
N PRO A 108 15.20 -9.81 10.77
CA PRO A 108 16.31 -10.40 11.52
C PRO A 108 16.92 -11.61 10.80
N LEU A 109 16.18 -12.25 9.89
CA LEU A 109 16.62 -13.39 9.09
C LEU A 109 17.15 -12.98 7.71
N GLY A 110 17.05 -11.69 7.35
CA GLY A 110 17.59 -11.12 6.11
C GLY A 110 16.86 -11.50 4.82
N HIS A 111 15.89 -12.42 4.83
CA HIS A 111 15.26 -12.92 3.61
C HIS A 111 14.01 -12.16 3.17
N PHE A 112 13.33 -11.42 4.06
CA PHE A 112 12.11 -10.65 3.79
C PHE A 112 10.96 -11.45 3.12
N ASN A 113 10.88 -12.76 3.34
CA ASN A 113 9.93 -13.63 2.64
C ASN A 113 8.46 -13.27 2.89
N CYS A 114 8.14 -12.67 4.04
CA CYS A 114 6.80 -12.16 4.33
C CYS A 114 6.31 -11.13 3.28
N MET A 115 7.23 -10.46 2.59
CA MET A 115 6.94 -9.52 1.49
C MET A 115 7.31 -10.11 0.13
N ASN A 116 8.48 -10.74 0.01
CA ASN A 116 9.01 -11.22 -1.27
C ASN A 116 8.17 -12.35 -1.91
N THR A 117 7.39 -13.06 -1.12
CA THR A 117 6.48 -14.11 -1.64
C THR A 117 5.13 -13.57 -2.11
N ILE A 118 4.85 -12.29 -1.90
CA ILE A 118 3.67 -11.63 -2.46
C ILE A 118 3.95 -11.30 -3.93
N SER A 119 3.20 -11.91 -4.83
CA SER A 119 3.39 -11.68 -6.26
C SER A 119 2.63 -10.44 -6.75
N ILE A 120 3.15 -9.81 -7.80
CA ILE A 120 2.46 -8.70 -8.48
C ILE A 120 1.08 -9.16 -8.99
N ASN A 121 0.98 -10.36 -9.53
CA ASN A 121 -0.28 -10.91 -10.03
C ASN A 121 -1.33 -11.07 -8.94
N GLU A 122 -0.94 -11.41 -7.73
CA GLU A 122 -1.82 -11.49 -6.57
C GLU A 122 -2.39 -10.09 -6.22
N VAL A 123 -1.55 -9.08 -6.22
CA VAL A 123 -1.98 -7.69 -5.96
C VAL A 123 -2.91 -7.20 -7.06
N ILE A 124 -2.56 -7.41 -8.34
CA ILE A 124 -3.39 -7.02 -9.49
C ILE A 124 -4.73 -7.77 -9.49
N GLY A 125 -4.72 -9.07 -9.18
CA GLY A 125 -5.93 -9.88 -9.08
C GLY A 125 -6.91 -9.33 -8.04
N ASN A 126 -6.40 -8.95 -6.86
CA ASN A 126 -7.22 -8.29 -5.83
C ASN A 126 -7.67 -6.88 -6.26
N ALA A 127 -6.83 -6.11 -6.95
CA ALA A 127 -7.17 -4.77 -7.44
C ALA A 127 -8.32 -4.83 -8.46
N SER A 128 -8.31 -5.81 -9.35
CA SER A 128 -9.32 -5.96 -10.39
C SER A 128 -10.74 -6.21 -9.83
N VAL A 129 -10.86 -6.72 -8.60
CA VAL A 129 -12.15 -6.88 -7.92
C VAL A 129 -12.79 -5.52 -7.60
N PHE A 130 -11.98 -4.53 -7.27
CA PHE A 130 -12.45 -3.19 -6.89
C PHE A 130 -12.59 -2.22 -8.07
N LEU A 131 -11.87 -2.47 -9.16
CA LEU A 131 -11.77 -1.57 -10.32
C LEU A 131 -12.67 -1.97 -11.50
N ARG A 132 -13.55 -2.93 -11.27
CA ARG A 132 -14.56 -3.36 -12.26
C ARG A 132 -15.73 -2.40 -12.36
#